data_cacbf242d67d6e5f95f0829e620f4b80
#
_entry.id   cacbf242d67d6e5f95f0829e620f4b80
#
_cell.length_a   1.000
_cell.length_b   1.000
_cell.length_c   1.000
_cell.angle_alpha   90.00
_cell.angle_beta   90.00
_cell.angle_gamma   90.00
#
_symmetry.space_group_name_H-M   'P 1'
#
loop_
_entity.id
_entity.type
_entity.pdbx_description
1 polymer ?
#
loop_
_entity_poly.entity_id
_entity_poly.type
_entity_poly.pdbx_seq_one_letter_code
_entity_poly.pdbx_strand_id
1 'polypeptide(L)'
;MDNPLAIFEATKEVSTIEMNAMVVQLQDRLMEMEQVEIVTLHKFLPGIYERTIIIPPWTVLTGAEHRTAYKVRLERGTIAVSTDTDVKILTGPFEFDAPAGFQRAGRVFEDEVVWTDIYENPDNCRNIEELENRLYVVPDIGLYEYRQLVKGELLCQEFGQQQL
;
A
#
# COMPACT_ATOMS: atom_id res chain seq x y z
N MET A 1 -18.84 -10.31 -14.83
CA MET A 1 -18.56 -9.18 -13.94
C MET A 1 -17.29 -9.49 -13.15
N ASP A 2 -16.34 -8.63 -13.23
CA ASP A 2 -15.06 -8.87 -12.59
C ASP A 2 -15.15 -8.74 -11.07
N ASN A 3 -14.59 -9.72 -10.38
CA ASN A 3 -14.50 -9.68 -8.92
C ASN A 3 -13.21 -8.94 -8.54
N PRO A 4 -13.30 -7.73 -7.97
CA PRO A 4 -12.10 -6.96 -7.61
C PRO A 4 -11.26 -7.63 -6.53
N LEU A 5 -11.83 -8.55 -5.75
CA LEU A 5 -11.12 -9.31 -4.72
C LEU A 5 -10.47 -10.58 -5.25
N ALA A 6 -10.64 -10.90 -6.56
CA ALA A 6 -10.07 -12.10 -7.16
C ALA A 6 -8.55 -12.22 -6.96
N ILE A 7 -7.87 -11.08 -6.88
CA ILE A 7 -6.44 -11.02 -6.60
C ILE A 7 -6.06 -11.76 -5.30
N PHE A 8 -6.93 -11.68 -4.26
CA PHE A 8 -6.67 -12.33 -2.98
C PHE A 8 -7.14 -13.79 -2.94
N GLU A 9 -7.83 -14.24 -3.97
CA GLU A 9 -8.33 -15.61 -4.10
C GLU A 9 -7.41 -16.46 -4.98
N ALA A 10 -6.40 -15.86 -5.59
CA ALA A 10 -5.45 -16.55 -6.45
C ALA A 10 -4.69 -17.61 -5.64
N THR A 11 -4.78 -18.86 -6.09
CA THR A 11 -4.12 -19.99 -5.43
C THR A 11 -2.81 -20.39 -6.11
N LYS A 12 -2.45 -19.71 -7.18
CA LYS A 12 -1.24 -19.97 -7.95
C LYS A 12 -0.65 -18.67 -8.46
N GLU A 13 0.61 -18.74 -8.80
CA GLU A 13 1.35 -17.63 -9.38
C GLU A 13 0.74 -17.22 -10.73
N VAL A 14 0.67 -15.90 -10.96
CA VAL A 14 0.25 -15.31 -12.23
C VAL A 14 1.40 -14.50 -12.82
N SER A 15 1.29 -14.05 -14.07
CA SER A 15 2.32 -13.20 -14.65
C SER A 15 2.31 -11.81 -13.99
N THR A 16 3.45 -11.12 -14.04
CA THR A 16 3.56 -9.74 -13.52
C THR A 16 2.57 -8.81 -14.24
N ILE A 17 2.35 -9.01 -15.54
CA ILE A 17 1.38 -8.22 -16.30
C ILE A 17 -0.04 -8.45 -15.77
N GLU A 18 -0.40 -9.70 -15.53
CA GLU A 18 -1.71 -10.03 -14.96
C GLU A 18 -1.89 -9.45 -13.56
N MET A 19 -0.87 -9.56 -12.72
CA MET A 19 -0.93 -9.02 -11.37
C MET A 19 -1.11 -7.49 -11.38
N ASN A 20 -0.34 -6.80 -12.20
CA ASN A 20 -0.46 -5.35 -12.35
C ASN A 20 -1.87 -4.95 -12.81
N ALA A 21 -2.43 -5.67 -13.76
CA ALA A 21 -3.79 -5.42 -14.24
C ALA A 21 -4.83 -5.62 -13.13
N MET A 22 -4.67 -6.66 -12.33
CA MET A 22 -5.58 -6.95 -11.20
C MET A 22 -5.52 -5.85 -10.13
N VAL A 23 -4.33 -5.36 -9.82
CA VAL A 23 -4.15 -4.27 -8.84
C VAL A 23 -4.79 -2.98 -9.35
N VAL A 24 -4.58 -2.64 -10.62
CA VAL A 24 -5.19 -1.44 -11.23
C VAL A 24 -6.71 -1.53 -11.21
N GLN A 25 -7.27 -2.66 -11.57
CA GLN A 25 -8.73 -2.88 -11.52
C GLN A 25 -9.26 -2.72 -10.10
N LEU A 26 -8.56 -3.28 -9.12
CA LEU A 26 -8.94 -3.12 -7.72
C LEU A 26 -8.90 -1.64 -7.31
N GLN A 27 -7.85 -0.93 -7.65
CA GLN A 27 -7.72 0.49 -7.34
C GLN A 27 -8.85 1.31 -7.94
N ASP A 28 -9.17 1.08 -9.22
CA ASP A 28 -10.27 1.78 -9.89
C ASP A 28 -11.59 1.54 -9.17
N ARG A 29 -11.81 0.32 -8.72
CA ARG A 29 -13.01 -0.02 -7.97
C ARG A 29 -13.04 0.66 -6.60
N LEU A 30 -11.93 0.67 -5.88
CA LEU A 30 -11.82 1.31 -4.58
C LEU A 30 -12.04 2.82 -4.65
N MET A 31 -11.62 3.46 -5.73
CA MET A 31 -11.82 4.89 -5.94
C MET A 31 -13.30 5.29 -6.03
N GLU A 32 -14.16 4.38 -6.44
CA GLU A 32 -15.61 4.60 -6.54
C GLU A 32 -16.33 4.44 -5.20
N MET A 33 -15.65 3.98 -4.17
CA MET A 33 -16.23 3.62 -2.89
C MET A 33 -15.88 4.64 -1.80
N GLU A 34 -16.64 4.61 -0.72
CA GLU A 34 -16.37 5.41 0.45
C GLU A 34 -14.99 5.00 1.05
N GLN A 35 -14.15 5.99 1.32
CA GLN A 35 -12.82 5.76 1.85
C GLN A 35 -12.84 5.58 3.37
N VAL A 36 -12.09 4.59 3.84
CA VAL A 36 -11.88 4.37 5.27
C VAL A 36 -10.68 5.20 5.71
N GLU A 37 -10.79 5.86 6.85
CA GLU A 37 -9.68 6.64 7.39
C GLU A 37 -8.58 5.72 7.91
N ILE A 38 -7.35 5.99 7.45
CA ILE A 38 -6.16 5.28 7.91
C ILE A 38 -5.23 6.28 8.58
N VAL A 39 -4.81 5.97 9.80
CA VAL A 39 -3.83 6.80 10.52
C VAL A 39 -2.46 6.60 9.90
N THR A 40 -1.79 7.70 9.57
CA THR A 40 -0.43 7.70 9.03
C THR A 40 0.49 8.45 9.98
N LEU A 41 1.59 7.81 10.37
CA LEU A 41 2.61 8.37 11.25
C LEU A 41 3.93 8.47 10.50
N HIS A 42 4.62 9.58 10.70
CA HIS A 42 5.93 9.83 10.08
C HIS A 42 6.99 9.92 11.16
N LYS A 43 8.11 9.23 10.94
CA LYS A 43 9.24 9.25 11.86
C LYS A 43 10.52 9.49 11.09
N PHE A 44 11.32 10.46 11.56
CA PHE A 44 12.58 10.83 10.94
C PHE A 44 13.70 10.45 11.88
N LEU A 45 14.55 9.53 11.44
CA LEU A 45 15.78 9.12 12.11
C LEU A 45 16.96 9.59 11.27
N PRO A 46 18.19 9.65 11.83
CA PRO A 46 19.35 10.02 11.02
C PRO A 46 19.48 9.11 9.79
N GLY A 47 19.35 9.70 8.60
CA GLY A 47 19.47 8.99 7.33
C GLY A 47 18.32 8.07 6.97
N ILE A 48 17.23 8.09 7.74
CA ILE A 48 16.08 7.17 7.56
C ILE A 48 14.76 7.92 7.72
N TYR A 49 13.79 7.58 6.87
CA TYR A 49 12.41 7.99 7.01
C TYR A 49 11.55 6.75 7.16
N GLU A 50 10.76 6.70 8.23
CA GLU A 50 9.78 5.62 8.45
C GLU A 50 8.36 6.18 8.34
N ARG A 51 7.55 5.49 7.55
CA ARG A 51 6.14 5.80 7.39
C ARG A 51 5.32 4.62 7.87
N THR A 52 4.53 4.84 8.92
CA THR A 52 3.67 3.81 9.51
C THR A 52 2.23 4.11 9.21
N ILE A 53 1.50 3.10 8.75
CA ILE A 53 0.05 3.16 8.62
C ILE A 53 -0.59 2.16 9.56
N ILE A 54 -1.71 2.57 10.15
CA ILE A 54 -2.51 1.74 11.03
C ILE A 54 -3.81 1.45 10.29
N ILE A 55 -3.98 0.22 9.88
CA ILE A 55 -5.06 -0.20 8.98
C ILE A 55 -6.14 -0.91 9.78
N PRO A 56 -7.39 -0.41 9.76
CA PRO A 56 -8.47 -1.05 10.50
C PRO A 56 -8.75 -2.48 10.04
N PRO A 57 -9.39 -3.30 10.90
CA PRO A 57 -9.82 -4.64 10.51
C PRO A 57 -10.65 -4.65 9.21
N TRP A 58 -10.52 -5.71 8.46
CA TRP A 58 -11.32 -5.98 7.26
C TRP A 58 -11.22 -4.92 6.16
N THR A 59 -10.10 -4.21 6.09
CA THR A 59 -9.84 -3.19 5.07
C THR A 59 -9.14 -3.81 3.88
N VAL A 60 -9.55 -3.40 2.68
CA VAL A 60 -8.83 -3.67 1.42
C VAL A 60 -8.26 -2.36 0.92
N LEU A 61 -7.00 -2.38 0.52
CA LEU A 61 -6.30 -1.17 0.10
C LEU A 61 -5.31 -1.45 -1.02
N THR A 62 -4.98 -0.41 -1.77
CA THR A 62 -3.85 -0.42 -2.70
C THR A 62 -2.88 0.70 -2.33
N GLY A 63 -1.60 0.41 -2.46
CA GLY A 63 -0.54 1.40 -2.25
C GLY A 63 -0.08 2.00 -3.56
N ALA A 64 0.82 2.95 -3.49
CA ALA A 64 1.49 3.50 -4.66
C ALA A 64 2.62 2.59 -5.13
N GLU A 65 2.94 2.68 -6.42
CA GLU A 65 4.14 2.05 -6.96
C GLU A 65 5.38 2.78 -6.43
N HIS A 66 6.36 2.04 -5.93
CA HIS A 66 7.61 2.62 -5.43
C HIS A 66 8.67 2.71 -6.51
N ARG A 67 9.41 3.82 -6.53
CA ARG A 67 10.53 4.02 -7.48
C ARG A 67 11.79 3.26 -7.09
N THR A 68 11.96 3.02 -5.78
CA THR A 68 13.15 2.38 -5.23
C THR A 68 12.78 1.23 -4.32
N ALA A 69 13.70 0.30 -4.15
CA ALA A 69 13.55 -0.76 -3.15
C ALA A 69 13.52 -0.15 -1.74
N TYR A 70 12.80 -0.76 -0.85
CA TYR A 70 12.63 -0.30 0.52
C TYR A 70 12.44 -1.49 1.44
N LYS A 71 12.40 -1.23 2.74
CA LYS A 71 12.17 -2.28 3.73
C LYS A 71 10.80 -2.11 4.34
N VAL A 72 10.14 -3.23 4.64
CA VAL A 72 8.84 -3.25 5.31
C VAL A 72 8.98 -3.93 6.66
N ARG A 73 8.41 -3.30 7.68
CA ARG A 73 8.22 -3.91 8.99
C ARG A 73 6.72 -4.01 9.26
N LEU A 74 6.21 -5.24 9.22
CA LEU A 74 4.86 -5.54 9.69
C LEU A 74 4.94 -5.72 11.20
N GLU A 75 4.49 -4.73 11.96
CA GLU A 75 4.68 -4.72 13.41
C GLU A 75 3.67 -5.63 14.11
N ARG A 76 2.42 -5.64 13.64
CA ARG A 76 1.39 -6.55 14.15
C ARG A 76 0.25 -6.71 13.16
N GLY A 77 -0.57 -7.73 13.38
CA GLY A 77 -1.72 -8.07 12.58
C GLY A 77 -1.39 -9.04 11.45
N THR A 78 -2.41 -9.42 10.72
CA THR A 78 -2.31 -10.35 9.59
C THR A 78 -2.90 -9.69 8.35
N ILE A 79 -2.17 -9.77 7.26
CA ILE A 79 -2.55 -9.14 6.00
C ILE A 79 -2.21 -10.05 4.82
N ALA A 80 -3.12 -10.18 3.88
CA ALA A 80 -2.82 -10.76 2.58
C ALA A 80 -2.26 -9.65 1.69
N VAL A 81 -1.11 -9.86 1.09
CA VAL A 81 -0.39 -8.85 0.31
C VAL A 81 -0.03 -9.42 -1.05
N SER A 82 -0.31 -8.66 -2.10
CA SER A 82 0.14 -9.04 -3.44
C SER A 82 1.65 -8.80 -3.59
N THR A 83 2.30 -9.72 -4.28
CA THR A 83 3.64 -9.53 -4.81
C THR A 83 3.52 -9.19 -6.30
N ASP A 84 4.61 -9.25 -7.04
CA ASP A 84 4.57 -9.07 -8.49
C ASP A 84 3.92 -10.26 -9.23
N THR A 85 3.78 -11.41 -8.59
CA THR A 85 3.28 -12.64 -9.23
C THR A 85 2.28 -13.44 -8.39
N ASP A 86 2.23 -13.24 -7.09
CA ASP A 86 1.34 -14.02 -6.22
C ASP A 86 0.78 -13.18 -5.05
N VAL A 87 0.12 -13.84 -4.12
CA VAL A 87 -0.37 -13.23 -2.88
C VAL A 87 0.16 -14.05 -1.71
N LYS A 88 0.70 -13.36 -0.72
CA LYS A 88 1.21 -13.97 0.51
C LYS A 88 0.43 -13.45 1.71
N ILE A 89 0.22 -14.32 2.69
CA ILE A 89 -0.36 -13.96 3.97
C ILE A 89 0.78 -13.81 4.97
N LEU A 90 0.89 -12.60 5.53
CA LEU A 90 1.93 -12.22 6.46
C LEU A 90 1.33 -11.91 7.82
N THR A 91 2.00 -12.34 8.89
CA THR A 91 1.61 -12.04 10.27
C THR A 91 2.79 -11.40 10.99
N GLY A 92 2.55 -10.27 11.66
CA GLY A 92 3.57 -9.59 12.46
C GLY A 92 3.90 -10.30 13.76
N PRO A 93 5.09 -10.07 14.31
CA PRO A 93 6.14 -9.23 13.74
C PRO A 93 6.88 -9.92 12.59
N PHE A 94 7.06 -9.21 11.51
CA PHE A 94 7.74 -9.73 10.31
C PHE A 94 8.36 -8.58 9.52
N GLU A 95 9.56 -8.79 9.02
CA GLU A 95 10.31 -7.77 8.27
C GLU A 95 10.78 -8.37 6.95
N PHE A 96 10.69 -7.60 5.87
CA PHE A 96 11.13 -8.06 4.55
C PHE A 96 11.59 -6.89 3.67
N ASP A 97 12.40 -7.22 2.66
CA ASP A 97 12.80 -6.27 1.64
C ASP A 97 11.78 -6.25 0.51
N ALA A 98 11.33 -5.07 0.14
CA ALA A 98 10.37 -4.86 -0.93
C ALA A 98 11.06 -4.29 -2.17
N PRO A 99 10.91 -4.93 -3.33
CA PRO A 99 11.49 -4.40 -4.55
C PRO A 99 10.72 -3.19 -5.08
N ALA A 100 11.37 -2.42 -5.95
CA ALA A 100 10.74 -1.34 -6.69
C ALA A 100 9.92 -1.89 -7.87
N GLY A 101 9.06 -1.06 -8.41
CA GLY A 101 8.52 -1.25 -9.75
C GLY A 101 7.16 -1.91 -9.84
N PHE A 102 6.46 -2.15 -8.73
CA PHE A 102 5.08 -2.62 -8.81
C PHE A 102 4.20 -2.04 -7.70
N GLN A 103 2.91 -1.97 -7.97
CA GLN A 103 1.90 -1.52 -7.03
C GLN A 103 1.37 -2.71 -6.24
N ARG A 104 1.24 -2.52 -4.94
CA ARG A 104 0.82 -3.59 -4.02
C ARG A 104 -0.63 -3.42 -3.61
N ALA A 105 -1.35 -4.54 -3.49
CA ALA A 105 -2.66 -4.60 -2.87
C ALA A 105 -2.58 -5.34 -1.54
N GLY A 106 -3.45 -5.00 -0.61
CA GLY A 106 -3.51 -5.63 0.70
C GLY A 106 -4.95 -5.86 1.16
N ARG A 107 -5.14 -6.90 1.95
CA ARG A 107 -6.41 -7.22 2.62
C ARG A 107 -6.14 -7.59 4.06
N VAL A 108 -6.71 -6.80 4.98
CA VAL A 108 -6.59 -7.00 6.43
C VAL A 108 -7.69 -7.93 6.91
N PHE A 109 -7.40 -8.76 7.88
CA PHE A 109 -8.36 -9.68 8.50
C PHE A 109 -8.97 -9.08 9.77
N GLU A 110 -9.22 -9.90 10.78
CA GLU A 110 -9.97 -9.47 11.97
C GLU A 110 -9.26 -8.51 12.90
N ASP A 111 -7.93 -8.44 12.82
CA ASP A 111 -7.13 -7.57 13.69
C ASP A 111 -6.53 -6.41 12.92
N GLU A 112 -6.45 -5.26 13.57
CA GLU A 112 -5.77 -4.09 13.07
C GLU A 112 -4.33 -4.42 12.65
N VAL A 113 -3.90 -3.89 11.52
CA VAL A 113 -2.52 -4.05 11.01
C VAL A 113 -1.74 -2.77 11.24
N VAL A 114 -0.53 -2.91 11.77
CA VAL A 114 0.46 -1.82 11.84
C VAL A 114 1.59 -2.14 10.87
N TRP A 115 1.70 -1.32 9.84
CA TRP A 115 2.62 -1.52 8.72
C TRP A 115 3.54 -0.32 8.58
N THR A 116 4.86 -0.57 8.59
CA THR A 116 5.87 0.49 8.49
C THR A 116 6.74 0.28 7.26
N ASP A 117 6.78 1.29 6.39
CA ASP A 117 7.74 1.36 5.30
C ASP A 117 8.97 2.12 5.78
N ILE A 118 10.15 1.59 5.49
CA ILE A 118 11.43 2.13 5.93
C ILE A 118 12.23 2.52 4.69
N TYR A 119 12.55 3.81 4.58
CA TYR A 119 13.23 4.38 3.41
C TYR A 119 14.57 4.98 3.80
N GLU A 120 15.54 4.85 2.91
CA GLU A 120 16.76 5.64 3.01
C GLU A 120 16.43 7.12 2.78
N ASN A 121 16.99 7.97 3.62
CA ASN A 121 16.79 9.42 3.58
C ASN A 121 18.10 10.13 3.91
N PRO A 122 19.12 10.03 3.01
CA PRO A 122 20.46 10.46 3.31
C PRO A 122 20.63 11.96 3.55
N ASP A 123 19.79 12.80 2.98
CA ASP A 123 19.81 14.25 3.18
C ASP A 123 18.91 14.70 4.35
N ASN A 124 18.35 13.77 5.10
CA ASN A 124 17.46 14.03 6.24
C ASN A 124 16.29 14.97 5.88
N CYS A 125 15.74 14.81 4.68
CA CYS A 125 14.60 15.57 4.22
C CYS A 125 13.39 15.31 5.13
N ARG A 126 12.69 16.38 5.53
CA ARG A 126 11.50 16.30 6.38
C ARG A 126 10.24 16.81 5.68
N ASN A 127 10.35 17.15 4.41
CA ASN A 127 9.21 17.57 3.61
C ASN A 127 8.52 16.34 3.03
N ILE A 128 7.32 16.05 3.52
CA ILE A 128 6.59 14.83 3.14
C ILE A 128 6.26 14.82 1.65
N GLU A 129 5.81 15.93 1.09
CA GLU A 129 5.49 16.02 -0.33
C GLU A 129 6.72 15.74 -1.21
N GLU A 130 7.86 16.29 -0.84
CA GLU A 130 9.11 16.05 -1.55
C GLU A 130 9.54 14.60 -1.45
N LEU A 131 9.43 13.99 -0.27
CA LEU A 131 9.72 12.57 -0.07
C LEU A 131 8.81 11.68 -0.90
N GLU A 132 7.54 11.97 -0.94
CA GLU A 132 6.58 11.20 -1.74
C GLU A 132 6.89 11.28 -3.24
N ASN A 133 7.27 12.44 -3.72
CA ASN A 133 7.68 12.62 -5.12
C ASN A 133 8.96 11.86 -5.47
N ARG A 134 9.85 11.67 -4.50
CA ARG A 134 11.07 10.89 -4.68
C ARG A 134 10.81 9.38 -4.63
N LEU A 135 9.90 8.96 -3.75
CA LEU A 135 9.71 7.54 -3.42
C LEU A 135 8.70 6.84 -4.31
N TYR A 136 7.69 7.57 -4.78
CA TYR A 136 6.57 6.97 -5.50
C TYR A 136 6.52 7.39 -6.96
N VAL A 137 5.97 6.52 -7.79
CA VAL A 137 5.59 6.89 -9.15
C VAL A 137 4.40 7.84 -9.05
N VAL A 138 4.61 9.06 -9.53
CA VAL A 138 3.62 10.14 -9.39
C VAL A 138 2.74 10.17 -10.64
N PRO A 139 1.40 10.18 -10.50
CA PRO A 139 0.51 10.38 -11.63
C PRO A 139 0.76 11.71 -12.35
N ASP A 140 0.33 11.84 -13.61
CA ASP A 140 0.53 13.05 -14.43
C ASP A 140 0.06 14.34 -13.74
N ILE A 141 -1.01 14.28 -12.95
CA ILE A 141 -1.53 15.42 -12.20
C ILE A 141 -0.75 15.74 -10.93
N GLY A 142 0.26 14.92 -10.60
CA GLY A 142 0.98 15.03 -9.33
C GLY A 142 0.29 14.26 -8.21
N LEU A 143 1.09 13.74 -7.31
CA LEU A 143 0.60 12.89 -6.21
C LEU A 143 -0.28 13.67 -5.24
N TYR A 144 0.11 14.89 -4.91
CA TYR A 144 -0.65 15.74 -4.00
C TYR A 144 -2.06 16.02 -4.55
N GLU A 145 -2.17 16.45 -5.80
CA GLU A 145 -3.44 16.73 -6.44
C GLU A 145 -4.31 15.49 -6.56
N TYR A 146 -3.70 14.36 -6.93
CA TYR A 146 -4.38 13.08 -7.00
C TYR A 146 -5.03 12.71 -5.65
N ARG A 147 -4.31 12.89 -4.56
CA ARG A 147 -4.83 12.63 -3.21
C ARG A 147 -6.01 13.53 -2.85
N GLN A 148 -5.94 14.80 -3.25
CA GLN A 148 -7.06 15.73 -3.02
C GLN A 148 -8.30 15.27 -3.77
N LEU A 149 -8.15 14.81 -5.00
CA LEU A 149 -9.27 14.33 -5.80
C LEU A 149 -9.95 13.11 -5.20
N VAL A 150 -9.21 12.18 -4.63
CA VAL A 150 -9.77 10.97 -4.01
C VAL A 150 -10.10 11.17 -2.53
N LYS A 151 -9.95 12.39 -2.00
CA LYS A 151 -10.19 12.74 -0.60
C LYS A 151 -9.37 11.89 0.37
N GLY A 152 -8.23 11.36 -0.09
CA GLY A 152 -7.37 10.53 0.72
C GLY A 152 -6.04 11.21 0.97
N GLU A 153 -5.60 11.24 2.23
CA GLU A 153 -4.26 11.67 2.58
C GLU A 153 -3.24 10.59 2.28
N LEU A 154 -3.71 9.42 1.90
CA LEU A 154 -2.91 8.21 1.78
C LEU A 154 -2.75 7.80 0.35
N LEU A 155 -1.69 7.06 0.12
CA LEU A 155 -1.45 6.37 -1.13
C LEU A 155 -2.27 5.07 -1.22
N CYS A 156 -3.29 4.95 -0.41
CA CYS A 156 -4.12 3.76 -0.29
C CYS A 156 -5.58 4.11 -0.48
N GLN A 157 -6.29 3.17 -1.06
CA GLN A 157 -7.74 3.20 -1.22
C GLN A 157 -8.29 1.89 -0.64
N GLU A 158 -9.48 1.94 -0.07
CA GLU A 158 -9.96 0.84 0.76
C GLU A 158 -11.38 0.42 0.43
N PHE A 159 -11.68 -0.85 0.65
CA PHE A 159 -13.04 -1.34 0.81
C PHE A 159 -13.49 -1.20 2.26
N GLY A 160 -14.75 -0.87 2.46
CA GLY A 160 -15.36 -1.01 3.75
C GLY A 160 -15.48 -2.48 4.16
N GLN A 161 -15.60 -2.73 5.46
CA GLN A 161 -15.68 -4.07 6.03
C GLN A 161 -16.77 -4.94 5.39
N GLN A 162 -17.91 -4.37 5.12
CA GLN A 162 -19.05 -5.07 4.54
C GLN A 162 -18.85 -5.48 3.07
N GLN A 163 -17.78 -5.07 2.46
CA GLN A 163 -17.44 -5.41 1.09
C GLN A 163 -16.65 -6.73 1.00
N LEU A 164 -16.27 -7.26 2.13
CA LEU A 164 -15.53 -8.50 2.24
C LEU A 164 -16.46 -9.66 2.54
#